data_4bb8fb4a7e1ceb9440bd9961dda54742
#
_entry.id   4bb8fb4a7e1ceb9440bd9961dda54742
#
_cell.length_a   1.000
_cell.length_b   1.000
_cell.length_c   1.000
_cell.angle_alpha   90.00
_cell.angle_beta   90.00
_cell.angle_gamma   90.00
#
_symmetry.space_group_name_H-M   'P 1'
#
loop_
_entity.id
_entity.type
_entity.pdbx_description
1 polymer ?
#
loop_
_entity_poly.entity_id
_entity_poly.type
_entity_poly.pdbx_seq_one_letter_code
_entity_poly.pdbx_strand_id
1 'polypeptide(L)'
;MKLLFDLNSLRPPRSGVGYYTQHLLEGLRDEPDVQGLAGWVGAERFEGERLLALINQRVALRKGVQFSEGMAAKVLQKARSLPGLYRGRTVVRAIKSREVRDDFARRGYVYHESNFVASRYKGPTVVTIHDLSHRRHPEFHPRVAVEYL
;
A
#
# COMPACT_ATOMS: atom_id res chain seq x y z
N MET A 1 6.66 5.89 19.90
CA MET A 1 6.90 4.74 18.98
C MET A 1 6.97 5.23 17.53
N LYS A 2 7.58 4.42 16.60
CA LYS A 2 7.60 4.74 15.17
C LYS A 2 6.74 3.73 14.42
N LEU A 3 5.88 4.19 13.51
CA LEU A 3 4.91 3.36 12.80
C LEU A 3 5.13 3.40 11.29
N LEU A 4 5.04 2.24 10.66
CA LEU A 4 5.19 2.05 9.23
C LEU A 4 3.92 1.42 8.64
N PHE A 5 3.44 1.95 7.51
CA PHE A 5 2.21 1.50 6.85
C PHE A 5 2.45 1.08 5.40
N ASP A 6 1.74 0.04 4.95
CA ASP A 6 1.52 -0.17 3.52
C ASP A 6 0.43 0.80 3.05
N LEU A 7 0.81 1.72 2.15
CA LEU A 7 -0.08 2.76 1.66
C LEU A 7 -0.76 2.41 0.32
N ASN A 8 -0.69 1.15 -0.12
CA ASN A 8 -1.34 0.73 -1.36
C ASN A 8 -2.86 0.91 -1.30
N SER A 9 -3.48 0.79 -0.11
CA SER A 9 -4.91 1.03 0.12
C SER A 9 -5.35 2.48 -0.14
N LEU A 10 -4.41 3.43 -0.08
CA LEU A 10 -4.70 4.86 -0.35
C LEU A 10 -4.76 5.18 -1.85
N ARG A 11 -4.42 4.25 -2.73
CA ARG A 11 -4.48 4.47 -4.18
C ARG A 11 -5.92 4.57 -4.69
N PRO A 12 -6.18 5.46 -5.65
CA PRO A 12 -7.50 5.52 -6.30
C PRO A 12 -7.80 4.25 -7.14
N PRO A 13 -9.07 3.83 -7.22
CA PRO A 13 -10.18 4.27 -6.40
C PRO A 13 -10.04 3.76 -4.96
N ARG A 14 -10.26 4.63 -3.96
CA ARG A 14 -10.16 4.23 -2.56
C ARG A 14 -11.34 3.34 -2.17
N SER A 15 -11.05 2.25 -1.50
CA SER A 15 -12.01 1.37 -0.83
C SER A 15 -12.26 1.82 0.62
N GLY A 16 -13.16 1.13 1.33
CA GLY A 16 -13.37 1.34 2.77
C GLY A 16 -12.08 1.21 3.58
N VAL A 17 -11.23 0.22 3.26
CA VAL A 17 -9.89 0.04 3.87
C VAL A 17 -8.99 1.27 3.62
N GLY A 18 -9.07 1.87 2.44
CA GLY A 18 -8.30 3.07 2.13
C GLY A 18 -8.73 4.28 2.98
N TYR A 19 -10.02 4.46 3.19
CA TYR A 19 -10.53 5.50 4.11
C TYR A 19 -10.15 5.21 5.56
N TYR A 20 -10.27 3.95 6.00
CA TYR A 20 -9.80 3.53 7.33
C TYR A 20 -8.33 3.88 7.53
N THR A 21 -7.46 3.47 6.60
CA THR A 21 -6.02 3.74 6.66
C THR A 21 -5.73 5.24 6.70
N GLN A 22 -6.46 6.05 5.92
CA GLN A 22 -6.31 7.50 5.92
C GLN A 22 -6.64 8.10 7.29
N HIS A 23 -7.82 7.81 7.83
CA HIS A 23 -8.26 8.37 9.12
C HIS A 23 -7.38 7.87 10.27
N LEU A 24 -6.89 6.62 10.20
CA LEU A 24 -5.94 6.10 11.17
C LEU A 24 -4.63 6.90 11.15
N LEU A 25 -4.07 7.18 9.98
CA LEU A 25 -2.86 7.99 9.85
C LEU A 25 -3.08 9.44 10.28
N GLU A 26 -4.24 10.03 9.98
CA GLU A 26 -4.63 11.37 10.45
C GLU A 26 -4.66 11.42 11.99
N GLY A 27 -5.29 10.45 12.64
CA GLY A 27 -5.34 10.37 14.09
C GLY A 27 -3.97 10.14 14.73
N LEU A 28 -3.18 9.22 14.19
CA LEU A 28 -1.86 8.89 14.72
C LEU A 28 -0.82 10.01 14.54
N ARG A 29 -1.02 10.90 13.60
CA ARG A 29 -0.13 12.06 13.39
C ARG A 29 -0.05 12.96 14.61
N ASP A 30 -1.17 13.14 15.29
CA ASP A 30 -1.32 14.08 16.39
C ASP A 30 -1.14 13.42 17.76
N GLU A 31 -0.85 12.10 17.80
CA GLU A 31 -0.61 11.34 19.01
C GLU A 31 0.80 11.59 19.59
N PRO A 32 0.92 12.02 20.85
CA PRO A 32 2.21 12.40 21.45
C PRO A 32 3.20 11.24 21.55
N ASP A 33 2.71 10.01 21.66
CA ASP A 33 3.55 8.80 21.75
C ASP A 33 4.07 8.34 20.38
N VAL A 34 3.57 8.91 19.28
CA VAL A 34 4.01 8.59 17.93
C VAL A 34 5.15 9.52 17.50
N GLN A 35 6.36 9.03 17.61
CA GLN A 35 7.59 9.76 17.26
C GLN A 35 7.88 9.80 15.76
N GLY A 36 7.19 9.02 14.96
CA GLY A 36 7.35 9.02 13.50
C GLY A 36 6.31 8.16 12.79
N LEU A 37 5.78 8.71 11.72
CA LEU A 37 4.93 8.01 10.77
C LEU A 37 5.66 7.88 9.44
N ALA A 38 5.59 6.70 8.86
CA ALA A 38 6.14 6.41 7.56
C ALA A 38 5.25 5.41 6.80
N GLY A 39 5.46 5.33 5.50
CA GLY A 39 4.83 4.31 4.70
C GLY A 39 5.55 4.07 3.39
N TRP A 40 5.09 3.06 2.66
CA TRP A 40 5.61 2.76 1.34
C TRP A 40 4.49 2.42 0.35
N VAL A 41 4.79 2.67 -0.92
CA VAL A 41 3.97 2.23 -2.06
C VAL A 41 4.91 1.63 -3.10
N GLY A 42 4.91 0.33 -3.24
CA GLY A 42 5.88 -0.36 -4.09
C GLY A 42 7.31 -0.19 -3.58
N ALA A 43 8.14 0.58 -4.30
CA ALA A 43 9.52 0.90 -3.92
C ALA A 43 9.68 2.34 -3.38
N GLU A 44 8.62 3.12 -3.34
CA GLU A 44 8.66 4.50 -2.89
C GLU A 44 8.41 4.61 -1.39
N ARG A 45 9.14 5.54 -0.76
CA ARG A 45 9.05 5.86 0.66
C ARG A 45 8.27 7.16 0.84
N PHE A 46 7.46 7.20 1.89
CA PHE A 46 6.67 8.36 2.28
C PHE A 46 6.93 8.63 3.77
N GLU A 47 7.54 9.76 4.05
CA GLU A 47 7.83 10.26 5.40
C GLU A 47 7.61 11.78 5.41
N GLY A 48 7.36 12.37 6.60
CA GLY A 48 7.21 13.82 6.76
C GLY A 48 6.19 14.44 5.82
N GLU A 49 6.54 15.54 5.18
CA GLU A 49 5.65 16.30 4.27
C GLU A 49 5.12 15.46 3.10
N ARG A 50 5.91 14.52 2.56
CA ARG A 50 5.44 13.64 1.48
C ARG A 50 4.33 12.71 1.93
N LEU A 51 4.39 12.21 3.16
CA LEU A 51 3.31 11.40 3.73
C LEU A 51 2.08 12.26 3.98
N LEU A 52 2.24 13.45 4.56
CA LEU A 52 1.14 14.39 4.80
C LEU A 52 0.45 14.80 3.50
N ALA A 53 1.21 15.09 2.45
CA ALA A 53 0.66 15.39 1.14
C ALA A 53 -0.18 14.22 0.58
N LEU A 54 0.27 12.98 0.76
CA LEU A 54 -0.47 11.79 0.33
C LEU A 54 -1.75 11.58 1.14
N ILE A 55 -1.71 11.78 2.45
CA ILE A 55 -2.87 11.68 3.35
C ILE A 55 -3.90 12.75 3.02
N ASN A 56 -3.45 14.01 2.85
CA ASN A 56 -4.30 15.16 2.57
C ASN A 56 -4.82 15.22 1.14
N GLN A 57 -4.36 14.37 0.24
CA GLN A 57 -4.91 14.24 -1.11
C GLN A 57 -6.38 13.76 -1.06
N ARG A 58 -7.24 14.64 -0.56
CA ARG A 58 -8.69 14.47 -0.66
C ARG A 58 -9.08 14.44 -2.13
N VAL A 59 -9.40 13.25 -2.64
CA VAL A 59 -10.26 13.04 -3.84
C VAL A 59 -9.92 13.83 -5.13
N ALA A 60 -8.97 14.77 -5.14
CA ALA A 60 -8.63 15.56 -6.33
C ALA A 60 -8.08 14.72 -7.50
N LEU A 61 -7.66 13.48 -7.26
CA LEU A 61 -7.24 12.55 -8.32
C LEU A 61 -8.40 11.93 -9.12
N ARG A 62 -9.66 12.27 -8.82
CA ARG A 62 -10.80 11.87 -9.66
C ARG A 62 -10.96 12.72 -10.91
N LYS A 63 -10.26 13.86 -11.01
CA LYS A 63 -10.27 14.71 -12.22
C LYS A 63 -8.86 14.81 -12.79
N GLY A 64 -8.61 14.00 -13.81
CA GLY A 64 -7.71 14.39 -14.87
C GLY A 64 -6.24 14.07 -14.73
N VAL A 65 -5.88 12.81 -14.63
CA VAL A 65 -4.85 12.37 -15.55
C VAL A 65 -5.57 11.72 -16.73
N GLN A 66 -6.15 12.54 -17.56
CA GLN A 66 -6.29 12.18 -18.98
C GLN A 66 -4.84 12.08 -19.48
N PHE A 67 -4.30 10.87 -19.43
CA PHE A 67 -3.19 10.53 -20.29
C PHE A 67 -3.70 10.76 -21.70
N SER A 68 -3.20 11.83 -22.33
CA SER A 68 -3.35 11.98 -23.77
C SER A 68 -2.94 10.64 -24.39
N GLU A 69 -3.87 9.98 -25.07
CA GLU A 69 -3.64 8.72 -25.76
C GLU A 69 -2.76 8.98 -26.98
N GLY A 70 -1.54 9.43 -26.76
CA GLY A 70 -0.52 9.54 -27.78
C GLY A 70 -0.04 8.16 -28.20
N MET A 71 0.40 8.02 -29.45
CA MET A 71 0.95 6.78 -30.02
C MET A 71 2.03 6.15 -29.12
N ALA A 72 2.79 6.97 -28.38
CA ALA A 72 3.77 6.54 -27.37
C ALA A 72 3.12 5.76 -26.22
N ALA A 73 1.92 6.11 -25.77
CA ALA A 73 1.20 5.39 -24.72
C ALA A 73 0.75 4.01 -25.20
N LYS A 74 0.30 3.88 -26.47
CA LYS A 74 -0.08 2.60 -27.09
C LYS A 74 1.13 1.67 -27.29
N VAL A 75 2.27 2.21 -27.70
CA VAL A 75 3.53 1.45 -27.81
C VAL A 75 4.03 1.00 -26.43
N LEU A 76 3.95 1.87 -25.43
CA LEU A 76 4.31 1.54 -24.05
C LEU A 76 3.36 0.50 -23.43
N GLN A 77 2.07 0.56 -23.74
CA GLN A 77 1.07 -0.42 -23.32
C GLN A 77 1.32 -1.79 -23.96
N LYS A 78 1.66 -1.82 -25.26
CA LYS A 78 2.01 -3.06 -25.97
C LYS A 78 3.33 -3.66 -25.49
N ALA A 79 4.34 -2.83 -25.16
CA ALA A 79 5.57 -3.27 -24.53
C ALA A 79 5.35 -3.78 -23.09
N ARG A 80 4.35 -3.23 -22.38
CA ARG A 80 3.96 -3.69 -21.01
C ARG A 80 3.32 -5.08 -21.00
N SER A 81 2.77 -5.54 -22.11
CA SER A 81 2.11 -6.85 -22.25
C SER A 81 3.08 -7.99 -22.60
N LEU A 82 4.37 -7.71 -22.83
CA LEU A 82 5.38 -8.75 -23.05
C LEU A 82 5.65 -9.51 -21.75
N PRO A 83 5.37 -10.83 -21.67
CA PRO A 83 5.40 -11.60 -20.42
C PRO A 83 6.76 -11.54 -19.68
N GLY A 84 7.85 -11.48 -20.41
CA GLY A 84 9.21 -11.44 -19.83
C GLY A 84 9.54 -10.10 -19.16
N LEU A 85 9.17 -8.97 -19.78
CA LEU A 85 9.39 -7.63 -19.23
C LEU A 85 8.49 -7.37 -18.02
N TYR A 86 7.26 -7.87 -18.03
CA TYR A 86 6.36 -7.77 -16.88
C TYR A 86 6.93 -8.51 -15.66
N ARG A 87 7.38 -9.76 -15.84
CA ARG A 87 8.00 -10.56 -14.76
C ARG A 87 9.25 -9.88 -14.21
N GLY A 88 10.15 -9.39 -15.07
CA GLY A 88 11.36 -8.70 -14.64
C GLY A 88 11.07 -7.46 -13.80
N ARG A 89 10.12 -6.61 -14.24
CA ARG A 89 9.71 -5.41 -13.48
C ARG A 89 9.04 -5.75 -12.15
N THR A 90 8.25 -6.81 -12.12
CA THR A 90 7.59 -7.27 -10.87
C THR A 90 8.63 -7.75 -9.87
N VAL A 91 9.62 -8.53 -10.30
CA VAL A 91 10.72 -8.99 -9.44
C VAL A 91 11.54 -7.82 -8.91
N VAL A 92 11.97 -6.88 -9.78
CA VAL A 92 12.73 -5.69 -9.35
C VAL A 92 11.92 -4.85 -8.36
N ARG A 93 10.62 -4.66 -8.59
CA ARG A 93 9.74 -3.93 -7.69
C ARG A 93 9.60 -4.65 -6.34
N ALA A 94 9.49 -5.97 -6.34
CA ALA A 94 9.42 -6.77 -5.11
C ALA A 94 10.72 -6.68 -4.30
N ILE A 95 11.88 -6.76 -4.95
CA ILE A 95 13.19 -6.60 -4.30
C ILE A 95 13.31 -5.21 -3.67
N LYS A 96 13.08 -4.14 -4.45
CA LYS A 96 13.15 -2.76 -3.94
C LYS A 96 12.15 -2.50 -2.81
N SER A 97 10.94 -3.03 -2.90
CA SER A 97 9.96 -2.94 -1.81
C SER A 97 10.43 -3.64 -0.54
N ARG A 98 11.13 -4.78 -0.67
CA ARG A 98 11.74 -5.47 0.47
C ARG A 98 12.86 -4.65 1.10
N GLU A 99 13.75 -4.06 0.31
CA GLU A 99 14.82 -3.18 0.81
C GLU A 99 14.27 -2.00 1.61
N VAL A 100 13.17 -1.39 1.13
CA VAL A 100 12.49 -0.31 1.84
C VAL A 100 12.01 -0.79 3.21
N ARG A 101 11.33 -1.94 3.29
CA ARG A 101 10.84 -2.50 4.56
C ARG A 101 11.99 -2.90 5.49
N ASP A 102 13.04 -3.53 4.96
CA ASP A 102 14.22 -3.92 5.74
C ASP A 102 14.94 -2.70 6.34
N ASP A 103 14.95 -1.57 5.63
CA ASP A 103 15.50 -0.31 6.15
C ASP A 103 14.67 0.24 7.31
N PHE A 104 13.35 0.30 7.17
CA PHE A 104 12.48 0.73 8.26
C PHE A 104 12.56 -0.19 9.48
N ALA A 105 12.70 -1.51 9.29
CA ALA A 105 12.91 -2.46 10.37
C ALA A 105 14.18 -2.15 11.17
N ARG A 106 15.30 -1.87 10.47
CA ARG A 106 16.57 -1.45 11.11
C ARG A 106 16.44 -0.14 11.89
N ARG A 107 15.56 0.76 11.44
CA ARG A 107 15.26 2.04 12.09
C ARG A 107 14.28 1.93 13.25
N GLY A 108 13.84 0.71 13.60
CA GLY A 108 12.97 0.41 14.73
C GLY A 108 11.50 0.77 14.55
N TYR A 109 11.00 0.76 13.32
CA TYR A 109 9.58 0.94 13.04
C TYR A 109 8.78 -0.32 13.32
N VAL A 110 7.57 -0.16 13.86
CA VAL A 110 6.54 -1.19 13.96
C VAL A 110 5.69 -1.12 12.70
N TYR A 111 5.58 -2.22 11.98
CA TYR A 111 4.74 -2.29 10.78
C TYR A 111 3.28 -2.51 11.16
N HIS A 112 2.40 -1.67 10.64
CA HIS A 112 0.97 -1.86 10.72
C HIS A 112 0.39 -2.14 9.33
N GLU A 113 -0.08 -3.38 9.13
CA GLU A 113 -0.86 -3.76 7.96
C GLU A 113 -2.33 -3.47 8.21
N SER A 114 -2.90 -2.57 7.42
CA SER A 114 -4.29 -2.16 7.54
C SER A 114 -5.25 -2.99 6.67
N ASN A 115 -4.78 -4.06 6.02
CA ASN A 115 -5.58 -4.85 5.08
C ASN A 115 -5.24 -6.34 5.08
N PHE A 116 -5.72 -7.08 6.08
CA PHE A 116 -5.71 -8.54 6.22
C PHE A 116 -4.35 -9.25 6.11
N VAL A 117 -3.54 -8.99 5.07
CA VAL A 117 -2.36 -9.81 4.75
C VAL A 117 -1.09 -8.98 4.83
N ALA A 118 -0.33 -9.20 5.90
CA ALA A 118 0.92 -8.50 6.12
C ALA A 118 1.99 -8.90 5.10
N SER A 119 2.66 -7.91 4.55
CA SER A 119 3.91 -8.11 3.82
C SER A 119 5.01 -8.61 4.77
N ARG A 120 5.92 -9.45 4.24
CA ARG A 120 7.07 -9.92 5.05
C ARG A 120 7.88 -8.74 5.59
N TYR A 121 8.03 -8.70 6.91
CA TYR A 121 8.75 -7.65 7.64
C TYR A 121 9.64 -8.26 8.71
N LYS A 122 10.79 -7.64 9.02
CA LYS A 122 11.76 -8.16 10.01
C LYS A 122 11.61 -7.54 11.39
N GLY A 123 10.61 -6.72 11.61
CA GLY A 123 10.31 -6.08 12.89
C GLY A 123 8.95 -6.49 13.46
N PRO A 124 8.53 -5.86 14.55
CA PRO A 124 7.20 -6.06 15.10
C PRO A 124 6.13 -5.68 14.08
N THR A 125 5.07 -6.49 14.02
CA THR A 125 3.98 -6.31 13.04
C THR A 125 2.63 -6.38 13.72
N VAL A 126 1.75 -5.45 13.38
CA VAL A 126 0.33 -5.40 13.75
C VAL A 126 -0.48 -5.57 12.47
N VAL A 127 -1.56 -6.34 12.53
CA VAL A 127 -2.45 -6.56 11.40
C VAL A 127 -3.88 -6.21 11.81
N THR A 128 -4.57 -5.41 10.98
CA THR A 128 -6.01 -5.17 11.14
C THR A 128 -6.79 -6.18 10.32
N ILE A 129 -7.66 -6.93 10.97
CA ILE A 129 -8.63 -7.83 10.34
C ILE A 129 -9.99 -7.17 10.48
N HIS A 130 -10.55 -6.67 9.36
CA HIS A 130 -11.82 -5.93 9.35
C HIS A 130 -13.03 -6.82 9.58
N ASP A 131 -13.00 -8.03 9.03
CA ASP A 131 -14.05 -9.03 9.22
C ASP A 131 -13.51 -10.45 9.00
N LEU A 132 -14.33 -11.43 9.31
CA LEU A 132 -14.04 -12.85 9.09
C LEU A 132 -15.06 -13.48 8.14
N SER A 133 -15.70 -12.70 7.29
CA SER A 133 -16.76 -13.16 6.39
C SER A 133 -16.27 -14.27 5.45
N HIS A 134 -15.05 -14.14 4.91
CA HIS A 134 -14.43 -15.16 4.07
C HIS A 134 -14.24 -16.51 4.77
N ARG A 135 -14.12 -16.52 6.11
CA ARG A 135 -13.97 -17.74 6.91
C ARG A 135 -15.32 -18.29 7.39
N ARG A 136 -16.26 -17.39 7.72
CA ARG A 136 -17.59 -17.79 8.23
C ARG A 136 -18.58 -18.12 7.11
N HIS A 137 -18.42 -17.47 5.97
CA HIS A 137 -19.31 -17.54 4.82
C HIS A 137 -18.51 -17.68 3.52
N PRO A 138 -17.69 -18.74 3.38
CA PRO A 138 -16.83 -18.91 2.21
C PRO A 138 -17.61 -19.00 0.90
N GLU A 139 -18.88 -19.40 0.96
CA GLU A 139 -19.78 -19.51 -0.19
C GLU A 139 -20.06 -18.17 -0.88
N PHE A 140 -19.89 -17.04 -0.17
CA PHE A 140 -20.08 -15.71 -0.73
C PHE A 140 -18.78 -15.08 -1.27
N HIS A 141 -17.66 -15.79 -1.16
CA HIS A 141 -16.36 -15.27 -1.58
C HIS A 141 -15.75 -16.09 -2.72
N PRO A 142 -14.98 -15.48 -3.61
CA PRO A 142 -14.20 -16.21 -4.60
C PRO A 142 -13.25 -17.19 -3.91
N ARG A 143 -13.15 -18.43 -4.41
CA ARG A 143 -12.29 -19.48 -3.84
C ARG A 143 -10.86 -19.01 -3.60
N VAL A 144 -10.29 -18.26 -4.56
CA VAL A 144 -8.93 -17.70 -4.44
C VAL A 144 -8.79 -16.78 -3.22
N ALA A 145 -9.81 -16.00 -2.88
CA ALA A 145 -9.78 -15.14 -1.69
C ALA A 145 -9.84 -15.95 -0.40
N VAL A 146 -10.65 -17.02 -0.37
CA VAL A 146 -10.78 -17.91 0.80
C VAL A 146 -9.49 -18.70 1.06
N GLU A 147 -8.78 -19.12 0.00
CA GLU A 147 -7.51 -19.86 0.11
C GLU A 147 -6.33 -18.96 0.48
N TYR A 148 -6.42 -17.66 0.18
CA TYR A 148 -5.34 -16.71 0.40
C TYR A 148 -5.39 -16.00 1.76
N LEU A 149 -6.58 -15.87 2.37
CA LEU A 149 -6.83 -15.21 3.66
C LEU A 149 -7.00 -16.22 4.79
#